data_3b7c646e69ada6e149183b1a8e470f55
#
_entry.id   3b7c646e69ada6e149183b1a8e470f55
#
_cell.length_a   1.000
_cell.length_b   1.000
_cell.length_c   1.000
_cell.angle_alpha   90.00
_cell.angle_beta   90.00
_cell.angle_gamma   90.00
#
_symmetry.space_group_name_H-M   'P 1'
#
loop_
_entity.id
_entity.type
_entity.pdbx_description
1 polymer ?
#
loop_
_entity_poly.entity_id
_entity_poly.type
_entity_poly.pdbx_seq_one_letter_code
_entity_poly.pdbx_strand_id
1 'polypeptide(L)'
;MNQTYMKEKKIFPLVMSMALPMMLSMAFNSLYNIVDSYFVAKLSEDAMTALSLVYPAQNLLTAVAVGFGVGVNAMISFYLGAQNQEKADKTATQGMVLGVLHGVLLMVLFLCGMNLFLGMFTKSDTVRALGMEYSNVVFLFSVIVTGGITLEKIFQAVGRMRATMVSMIAGFVTNIVLDPLLIFGIGPFPRMEIAGAALATGIGQVITLLVYLIYYVVDPLPVKLHKKYLRPEGEICGKTYGIGIPATLNMALPSLLISALNSILAAYSQGYVLVLGVYYKLQTFIYLPSNGIIQGIRPLIGYNYGAGERKRVEQIYRLTLELTVGIMAAGMALCWLIPGGLIGLFTENPETITIGITALHIISLGFILSAVSVTSSGALEALGQGMASLVISVMRYVAVIIPAAFILSRIIGVTGVWWAFVCTESLTAVVAYVLYHRVWKRA
;
A
#
# COMPACT_ATOMS: atom_id res chain seq x y z
N MET A 1 -16.63 10.79 -21.13
CA MET A 1 -15.39 11.46 -21.60
C MET A 1 -14.57 10.47 -22.41
N ASN A 2 -14.06 10.91 -23.55
CA ASN A 2 -13.20 10.07 -24.39
C ASN A 2 -11.87 9.82 -23.66
N GLN A 3 -11.43 8.56 -23.57
CA GLN A 3 -10.18 8.15 -22.89
C GLN A 3 -8.91 8.60 -23.62
N THR A 4 -9.07 9.16 -24.84
CA THR A 4 -7.96 9.62 -25.68
C THR A 4 -7.07 10.66 -25.00
N TYR A 5 -7.57 11.40 -23.99
CA TYR A 5 -6.77 12.35 -23.23
C TYR A 5 -5.52 11.72 -22.58
N MET A 6 -5.56 10.41 -22.25
CA MET A 6 -4.42 9.69 -21.66
C MET A 6 -3.26 9.55 -22.67
N LYS A 7 -3.56 9.57 -23.98
CA LYS A 7 -2.53 9.51 -25.01
C LYS A 7 -2.25 10.85 -25.71
N GLU A 8 -3.10 11.85 -25.54
CA GLU A 8 -2.98 13.13 -26.27
C GLU A 8 -2.40 14.27 -25.43
N LYS A 9 -2.72 14.32 -24.12
CA LYS A 9 -2.25 15.39 -23.24
C LYS A 9 -0.71 15.38 -23.08
N LYS A 10 -0.12 16.56 -22.85
CA LYS A 10 1.28 16.70 -22.46
C LYS A 10 1.56 15.86 -21.19
N ILE A 11 2.69 15.17 -21.15
CA ILE A 11 2.98 14.13 -20.16
C ILE A 11 3.04 14.68 -18.75
N PHE A 12 3.78 15.77 -18.50
CA PHE A 12 3.92 16.34 -17.17
C PHE A 12 2.56 16.73 -16.53
N PRO A 13 1.69 17.56 -17.18
CA PRO A 13 0.37 17.86 -16.63
C PRO A 13 -0.51 16.63 -16.49
N LEU A 14 -0.36 15.63 -17.37
CA LEU A 14 -1.12 14.38 -17.30
C LEU A 14 -0.72 13.57 -16.07
N VAL A 15 0.57 13.32 -15.87
CA VAL A 15 1.10 12.60 -14.70
C VAL A 15 0.70 13.32 -13.41
N MET A 16 0.89 14.64 -13.33
CA MET A 16 0.52 15.40 -12.13
C MET A 16 -0.97 15.38 -11.84
N SER A 17 -1.84 15.42 -12.87
CA SER A 17 -3.29 15.34 -12.69
C SER A 17 -3.75 13.99 -12.12
N MET A 18 -2.96 12.93 -12.30
CA MET A 18 -3.21 11.60 -11.74
C MET A 18 -2.53 11.40 -10.38
N ALA A 19 -1.29 11.87 -10.26
CA ALA A 19 -0.46 11.66 -9.08
C ALA A 19 -0.90 12.50 -7.87
N LEU A 20 -1.18 13.79 -8.06
CA LEU A 20 -1.54 14.68 -6.95
C LEU A 20 -2.76 14.21 -6.15
N PRO A 21 -3.90 13.81 -6.79
CA PRO A 21 -5.02 13.28 -6.03
C PRO A 21 -4.65 12.03 -5.22
N MET A 22 -3.80 11.15 -5.77
CA MET A 22 -3.38 9.94 -5.06
C MET A 22 -2.43 10.24 -3.91
N MET A 23 -1.49 11.17 -4.08
CA MET A 23 -0.61 11.64 -3.01
C MET A 23 -1.42 12.21 -1.83
N LEU A 24 -2.42 13.05 -2.13
CA LEU A 24 -3.32 13.60 -1.12
C LEU A 24 -4.13 12.50 -0.41
N SER A 25 -4.71 11.55 -1.16
CA SER A 25 -5.43 10.42 -0.57
C SER A 25 -4.55 9.60 0.38
N MET A 26 -3.30 9.35 0.01
CA MET A 26 -2.36 8.61 0.87
C MET A 26 -1.98 9.41 2.11
N ALA A 27 -1.84 10.73 2.00
CA ALA A 27 -1.58 11.60 3.16
C ALA A 27 -2.75 11.56 4.16
N PHE A 28 -3.99 11.65 3.68
CA PHE A 28 -5.18 11.52 4.51
C PHE A 28 -5.32 10.12 5.13
N ASN A 29 -4.95 9.06 4.38
CA ASN A 29 -4.91 7.70 4.90
C ASN A 29 -3.90 7.57 6.07
N SER A 30 -2.71 8.14 5.92
CA SER A 30 -1.71 8.14 7.00
C SER A 30 -2.21 8.93 8.22
N LEU A 31 -2.83 10.07 8.00
CA LEU A 31 -3.41 10.89 9.08
C LEU A 31 -4.50 10.14 9.83
N TYR A 32 -5.44 9.53 9.10
CA TYR A 32 -6.50 8.74 9.71
C TYR A 32 -5.95 7.61 10.59
N ASN A 33 -4.96 6.84 10.10
CA ASN A 33 -4.35 5.75 10.89
C ASN A 33 -3.70 6.25 12.19
N ILE A 34 -3.09 7.45 12.18
CA ILE A 34 -2.51 8.06 13.38
C ILE A 34 -3.59 8.47 14.36
N VAL A 35 -4.67 9.09 13.88
CA VAL A 35 -5.77 9.58 14.71
C VAL A 35 -6.53 8.42 15.35
N ASP A 36 -6.85 7.37 14.59
CA ASP A 36 -7.48 6.15 15.09
C ASP A 36 -6.64 5.52 16.22
N SER A 37 -5.36 5.29 15.97
CA SER A 37 -4.44 4.75 16.98
C SER A 37 -4.34 5.65 18.22
N TYR A 38 -4.37 6.97 18.06
CA TYR A 38 -4.34 7.92 19.18
C TYR A 38 -5.58 7.80 20.08
N PHE A 39 -6.77 7.68 19.50
CA PHE A 39 -7.99 7.52 20.29
C PHE A 39 -8.06 6.16 20.98
N VAL A 40 -7.66 5.09 20.31
CA VAL A 40 -7.60 3.75 20.94
C VAL A 40 -6.57 3.71 22.08
N ALA A 41 -5.41 4.35 21.91
CA ALA A 41 -4.39 4.44 22.98
C ALA A 41 -4.91 5.18 24.23
N LYS A 42 -5.88 6.07 24.09
CA LYS A 42 -6.52 6.76 25.22
C LYS A 42 -7.51 5.90 26.01
N LEU A 43 -7.95 4.76 25.46
CA LEU A 43 -8.82 3.83 26.20
C LEU A 43 -8.01 3.08 27.26
N SER A 44 -7.00 2.34 26.83
CA SER A 44 -6.09 1.58 27.69
C SER A 44 -4.90 1.05 26.92
N GLU A 45 -3.83 0.67 27.62
CA GLU A 45 -2.69 -0.04 27.04
C GLU A 45 -3.09 -1.40 26.47
N ASP A 46 -4.02 -2.10 27.13
CA ASP A 46 -4.56 -3.39 26.67
C ASP A 46 -5.33 -3.25 25.35
N ALA A 47 -6.13 -2.17 25.19
CA ALA A 47 -6.84 -1.89 23.96
C ALA A 47 -5.87 -1.61 22.79
N MET A 48 -4.81 -0.84 23.02
CA MET A 48 -3.77 -0.58 22.03
C MET A 48 -2.99 -1.86 21.67
N THR A 49 -2.71 -2.71 22.65
CA THR A 49 -2.09 -4.00 22.44
C THR A 49 -2.98 -4.92 21.60
N ALA A 50 -4.29 -4.98 21.91
CA ALA A 50 -5.28 -5.75 21.17
C ALA A 50 -5.36 -5.29 19.70
N LEU A 51 -5.45 -3.97 19.46
CA LEU A 51 -5.42 -3.39 18.10
C LEU A 51 -4.16 -3.80 17.33
N SER A 52 -3.00 -3.73 17.99
CA SER A 52 -1.72 -4.10 17.40
C SER A 52 -1.63 -5.58 17.02
N LEU A 53 -2.26 -6.46 17.80
CA LEU A 53 -2.33 -7.91 17.49
C LEU A 53 -3.32 -8.22 16.37
N VAL A 54 -4.40 -7.44 16.18
CA VAL A 54 -5.35 -7.61 15.08
C VAL A 54 -4.82 -7.03 13.77
N TYR A 55 -3.96 -6.01 13.83
CA TYR A 55 -3.44 -5.28 12.67
C TYR A 55 -2.86 -6.17 11.56
N PRO A 56 -2.06 -7.24 11.82
CA PRO A 56 -1.57 -8.12 10.76
C PRO A 56 -2.68 -8.77 9.93
N ALA A 57 -3.80 -9.15 10.56
CA ALA A 57 -4.95 -9.71 9.85
C ALA A 57 -5.66 -8.66 8.98
N GLN A 58 -5.83 -7.43 9.48
CA GLN A 58 -6.35 -6.31 8.68
C GLN A 58 -5.42 -5.97 7.50
N ASN A 59 -4.10 -6.00 7.73
CA ASN A 59 -3.12 -5.77 6.68
C ASN A 59 -3.17 -6.85 5.60
N LEU A 60 -3.39 -8.12 5.98
CA LEU A 60 -3.57 -9.21 5.03
C LEU A 60 -4.84 -9.02 4.18
N LEU A 61 -5.96 -8.64 4.80
CA LEU A 61 -7.20 -8.29 4.08
C LEU A 61 -6.94 -7.20 3.04
N THR A 62 -6.28 -6.12 3.45
CA THR A 62 -5.95 -4.98 2.59
C THR A 62 -4.97 -5.38 1.49
N ALA A 63 -3.94 -6.17 1.81
CA ALA A 63 -2.95 -6.65 0.83
C ALA A 63 -3.59 -7.50 -0.27
N VAL A 64 -4.51 -8.40 0.09
CA VAL A 64 -5.26 -9.22 -0.88
C VAL A 64 -6.15 -8.32 -1.75
N ALA A 65 -6.91 -7.40 -1.14
CA ALA A 65 -7.81 -6.52 -1.87
C ALA A 65 -7.06 -5.57 -2.83
N VAL A 66 -6.01 -4.91 -2.35
CA VAL A 66 -5.21 -3.97 -3.16
C VAL A 66 -4.41 -4.73 -4.22
N GLY A 67 -3.76 -5.85 -3.86
CA GLY A 67 -2.97 -6.63 -4.80
C GLY A 67 -3.82 -7.16 -5.95
N PHE A 68 -4.95 -7.80 -5.66
CA PHE A 68 -5.90 -8.22 -6.68
C PHE A 68 -6.40 -7.03 -7.52
N GLY A 69 -6.73 -5.91 -6.86
CA GLY A 69 -7.17 -4.69 -7.51
C GLY A 69 -6.13 -4.08 -8.45
N VAL A 70 -4.82 -4.23 -8.17
CA VAL A 70 -3.74 -3.83 -9.10
C VAL A 70 -3.82 -4.61 -10.41
N GLY A 71 -4.09 -5.92 -10.33
CA GLY A 71 -4.32 -6.75 -11.51
C GLY A 71 -5.54 -6.29 -12.32
N VAL A 72 -6.65 -6.00 -11.64
CA VAL A 72 -7.87 -5.45 -12.29
C VAL A 72 -7.57 -4.11 -12.97
N ASN A 73 -6.88 -3.20 -12.27
CA ASN A 73 -6.49 -1.89 -12.82
C ASN A 73 -5.63 -2.01 -14.08
N ALA A 74 -4.57 -2.82 -14.04
CA ALA A 74 -3.66 -3.00 -15.16
C ALA A 74 -4.37 -3.58 -16.39
N MET A 75 -5.21 -4.60 -16.20
CA MET A 75 -5.92 -5.24 -17.31
C MET A 75 -7.01 -4.35 -17.92
N ILE A 76 -7.78 -3.62 -17.11
CA ILE A 76 -8.77 -2.66 -17.63
C ILE A 76 -8.07 -1.57 -18.44
N SER A 77 -7.03 -0.95 -17.88
CA SER A 77 -6.29 0.12 -18.55
C SER A 77 -5.70 -0.35 -19.88
N PHE A 78 -5.11 -1.55 -19.90
CA PHE A 78 -4.57 -2.17 -21.10
C PHE A 78 -5.65 -2.40 -22.17
N TYR A 79 -6.78 -3.03 -21.81
CA TYR A 79 -7.83 -3.31 -22.78
C TYR A 79 -8.52 -2.04 -23.30
N LEU A 80 -8.67 -0.99 -22.48
CA LEU A 80 -9.15 0.31 -22.93
C LEU A 80 -8.19 0.96 -23.94
N GLY A 81 -6.88 0.89 -23.69
CA GLY A 81 -5.86 1.35 -24.60
C GLY A 81 -5.88 0.58 -25.93
N ALA A 82 -6.03 -0.73 -25.87
CA ALA A 82 -6.17 -1.62 -27.03
C ALA A 82 -7.54 -1.52 -27.74
N GLN A 83 -8.41 -0.59 -27.31
CA GLN A 83 -9.77 -0.40 -27.84
C GLN A 83 -10.64 -1.67 -27.76
N ASN A 84 -10.35 -2.58 -26.82
CA ASN A 84 -11.11 -3.78 -26.58
C ASN A 84 -12.09 -3.57 -25.42
N GLN A 85 -13.18 -2.88 -25.71
CA GLN A 85 -14.20 -2.53 -24.72
C GLN A 85 -14.83 -3.76 -24.05
N GLU A 86 -15.05 -4.84 -24.82
CA GLU A 86 -15.64 -6.06 -24.29
C GLU A 86 -14.78 -6.69 -23.18
N LYS A 87 -13.47 -6.83 -23.41
CA LYS A 87 -12.54 -7.39 -22.41
C LYS A 87 -12.36 -6.43 -21.23
N ALA A 88 -12.44 -5.12 -21.43
CA ALA A 88 -12.42 -4.16 -20.34
C ALA A 88 -13.64 -4.30 -19.43
N ASP A 89 -14.85 -4.38 -20.00
CA ASP A 89 -16.11 -4.58 -19.26
C ASP A 89 -16.15 -5.95 -18.55
N LYS A 90 -15.67 -7.00 -19.21
CA LYS A 90 -15.51 -8.33 -18.60
C LYS A 90 -14.57 -8.28 -17.40
N THR A 91 -13.41 -7.64 -17.54
CA THR A 91 -12.43 -7.51 -16.44
C THR A 91 -13.01 -6.72 -15.27
N ALA A 92 -13.72 -5.63 -15.53
CA ALA A 92 -14.37 -4.85 -14.47
C ALA A 92 -15.44 -5.66 -13.74
N THR A 93 -16.30 -6.38 -14.50
CA THR A 93 -17.40 -7.17 -13.93
C THR A 93 -16.87 -8.35 -13.12
N GLN A 94 -15.97 -9.14 -13.71
CA GLN A 94 -15.38 -10.32 -13.03
C GLN A 94 -14.48 -9.89 -11.87
N GLY A 95 -13.77 -8.75 -12.01
CA GLY A 95 -13.02 -8.14 -10.93
C GLY A 95 -13.89 -7.83 -9.72
N MET A 96 -15.07 -7.21 -9.93
CA MET A 96 -16.02 -6.95 -8.84
C MET A 96 -16.54 -8.24 -8.19
N VAL A 97 -16.92 -9.24 -8.98
CA VAL A 97 -17.39 -10.53 -8.45
C VAL A 97 -16.32 -11.20 -7.60
N LEU A 98 -15.10 -11.28 -8.11
CA LEU A 98 -13.98 -11.90 -7.39
C LEU A 98 -13.55 -11.09 -6.18
N GLY A 99 -13.57 -9.75 -6.27
CA GLY A 99 -13.29 -8.87 -5.13
C GLY A 99 -14.27 -9.09 -3.98
N VAL A 100 -15.57 -9.18 -4.28
CA VAL A 100 -16.61 -9.53 -3.28
C VAL A 100 -16.39 -10.92 -2.73
N LEU A 101 -16.06 -11.90 -3.58
CA LEU A 101 -15.79 -13.28 -3.15
C LEU A 101 -14.58 -13.36 -2.21
N HIS A 102 -13.50 -12.64 -2.50
CA HIS A 102 -12.36 -12.53 -1.58
C HIS A 102 -12.79 -11.94 -0.23
N GLY A 103 -13.66 -10.93 -0.25
CA GLY A 103 -14.20 -10.32 0.97
C GLY A 103 -14.98 -11.31 1.81
N VAL A 104 -15.86 -12.11 1.19
CA VAL A 104 -16.61 -13.17 1.88
C VAL A 104 -15.67 -14.22 2.46
N LEU A 105 -14.70 -14.68 1.65
CA LEU A 105 -13.74 -15.69 2.08
C LEU A 105 -12.92 -15.21 3.29
N LEU A 106 -12.38 -14.00 3.23
CA LEU A 106 -11.56 -13.43 4.29
C LEU A 106 -12.42 -13.10 5.53
N MET A 107 -13.66 -12.65 5.35
CA MET A 107 -14.60 -12.43 6.46
C MET A 107 -14.80 -13.73 7.24
N VAL A 108 -15.14 -14.83 6.56
CA VAL A 108 -15.33 -16.13 7.20
C VAL A 108 -14.05 -16.62 7.85
N LEU A 109 -12.92 -16.53 7.14
CA LEU A 109 -11.61 -16.93 7.67
C LEU A 109 -11.27 -16.22 8.98
N PHE A 110 -11.42 -14.89 9.01
CA PHE A 110 -11.05 -14.13 10.20
C PHE A 110 -12.08 -14.25 11.33
N LEU A 111 -13.39 -14.24 11.04
CA LEU A 111 -14.39 -14.43 12.09
C LEU A 111 -14.27 -15.80 12.77
N CYS A 112 -13.93 -16.86 12.03
CA CYS A 112 -13.73 -18.19 12.58
C CYS A 112 -12.33 -18.40 13.20
N GLY A 113 -11.30 -17.79 12.61
CA GLY A 113 -9.89 -18.06 12.96
C GLY A 113 -9.28 -17.11 13.99
N MET A 114 -9.89 -15.94 14.22
CA MET A 114 -9.25 -14.88 15.01
C MET A 114 -9.02 -15.26 16.46
N ASN A 115 -9.93 -16.03 17.07
CA ASN A 115 -9.76 -16.51 18.43
C ASN A 115 -8.53 -17.41 18.59
N LEU A 116 -8.29 -18.30 17.62
CA LEU A 116 -7.09 -19.14 17.60
C LEU A 116 -5.85 -18.29 17.38
N PHE A 117 -5.92 -17.37 16.41
CA PHE A 117 -4.81 -16.47 16.08
C PHE A 117 -4.36 -15.64 17.31
N LEU A 118 -5.27 -14.95 17.97
CA LEU A 118 -4.95 -14.15 19.17
C LEU A 118 -4.40 -15.02 20.31
N GLY A 119 -4.92 -16.24 20.49
CA GLY A 119 -4.45 -17.17 21.51
C GLY A 119 -2.99 -17.64 21.31
N MET A 120 -2.44 -17.53 20.08
CA MET A 120 -1.03 -17.83 19.81
C MET A 120 -0.09 -16.69 20.23
N PHE A 121 -0.57 -15.45 20.29
CA PHE A 121 0.26 -14.27 20.54
C PHE A 121 0.09 -13.64 21.91
N THR A 122 -1.03 -13.90 22.62
CA THR A 122 -1.24 -13.36 23.97
C THR A 122 -1.81 -14.42 24.92
N LYS A 123 -1.35 -14.33 26.18
CA LYS A 123 -1.91 -15.10 27.32
C LYS A 123 -2.86 -14.26 28.17
N SER A 124 -2.98 -12.96 27.90
CA SER A 124 -3.88 -12.06 28.61
C SER A 124 -5.31 -12.27 28.10
N ASP A 125 -6.20 -12.72 28.98
CA ASP A 125 -7.62 -12.87 28.65
C ASP A 125 -8.27 -11.54 28.31
N THR A 126 -7.87 -10.44 28.96
CA THR A 126 -8.35 -9.08 28.68
C THR A 126 -7.98 -8.64 27.25
N VAL A 127 -6.71 -8.74 26.89
CA VAL A 127 -6.23 -8.36 25.54
C VAL A 127 -6.90 -9.23 24.48
N ARG A 128 -7.06 -10.53 24.75
CA ARG A 128 -7.75 -11.45 23.84
C ARG A 128 -9.22 -11.09 23.67
N ALA A 129 -9.93 -10.77 24.76
CA ALA A 129 -11.32 -10.36 24.70
C ALA A 129 -11.50 -9.06 23.89
N LEU A 130 -10.68 -8.03 24.16
CA LEU A 130 -10.69 -6.77 23.42
C LEU A 130 -10.35 -6.97 21.93
N GLY A 131 -9.37 -7.83 21.63
CA GLY A 131 -9.01 -8.18 20.25
C GLY A 131 -10.14 -8.92 19.53
N MET A 132 -10.88 -9.79 20.19
CA MET A 132 -12.06 -10.45 19.64
C MET A 132 -13.21 -9.48 19.41
N GLU A 133 -13.45 -8.58 20.36
CA GLU A 133 -14.48 -7.55 20.24
C GLU A 133 -14.23 -6.64 19.04
N TYR A 134 -13.01 -6.15 18.90
CA TYR A 134 -12.60 -5.34 17.76
C TYR A 134 -12.71 -6.12 16.43
N SER A 135 -12.14 -7.33 16.38
CA SER A 135 -12.07 -8.12 15.15
C SER A 135 -13.44 -8.60 14.67
N ASN A 136 -14.33 -8.97 15.58
CA ASN A 136 -15.70 -9.37 15.22
C ASN A 136 -16.47 -8.25 14.52
N VAL A 137 -16.23 -6.99 14.88
CA VAL A 137 -16.87 -5.85 14.23
C VAL A 137 -16.16 -5.51 12.92
N VAL A 138 -14.83 -5.32 12.93
CA VAL A 138 -14.11 -4.82 11.75
C VAL A 138 -14.15 -5.80 10.58
N PHE A 139 -14.08 -7.12 10.82
CA PHE A 139 -14.11 -8.12 9.74
C PHE A 139 -15.49 -8.38 9.14
N LEU A 140 -16.58 -7.97 9.79
CA LEU A 140 -17.92 -7.94 9.16
C LEU A 140 -17.94 -7.01 7.94
N PHE A 141 -17.10 -5.98 7.92
CA PHE A 141 -17.00 -5.05 6.79
C PHE A 141 -16.04 -5.53 5.68
N SER A 142 -15.45 -6.73 5.79
CA SER A 142 -14.46 -7.23 4.81
C SER A 142 -14.98 -7.21 3.38
N VAL A 143 -16.24 -7.56 3.16
CA VAL A 143 -16.87 -7.54 1.82
C VAL A 143 -16.96 -6.11 1.28
N ILE A 144 -17.29 -5.15 2.14
CA ILE A 144 -17.37 -3.72 1.78
C ILE A 144 -15.98 -3.18 1.46
N VAL A 145 -14.97 -3.55 2.26
CA VAL A 145 -13.58 -3.15 2.05
C VAL A 145 -13.06 -3.68 0.72
N THR A 146 -13.17 -4.98 0.47
CA THR A 146 -12.63 -5.58 -0.76
C THR A 146 -13.40 -5.15 -2.02
N GLY A 147 -14.72 -5.03 -1.94
CA GLY A 147 -15.56 -4.51 -3.01
C GLY A 147 -15.26 -3.02 -3.27
N GLY A 148 -15.12 -2.23 -2.21
CA GLY A 148 -14.75 -0.80 -2.29
C GLY A 148 -13.38 -0.59 -2.93
N ILE A 149 -12.36 -1.34 -2.50
CA ILE A 149 -11.00 -1.29 -3.09
C ILE A 149 -11.03 -1.73 -4.55
N THR A 150 -11.79 -2.77 -4.90
CA THR A 150 -11.91 -3.21 -6.30
C THR A 150 -12.55 -2.11 -7.15
N LEU A 151 -13.61 -1.47 -6.66
CA LEU A 151 -14.25 -0.34 -7.35
C LEU A 151 -13.30 0.86 -7.46
N GLU A 152 -12.54 1.17 -6.40
CA GLU A 152 -11.46 2.15 -6.43
C GLU A 152 -10.50 1.88 -7.59
N LYS A 153 -10.04 0.63 -7.74
CA LYS A 153 -9.08 0.26 -8.80
C LYS A 153 -9.69 0.34 -10.21
N ILE A 154 -11.01 0.13 -10.34
CA ILE A 154 -11.73 0.36 -11.59
C ILE A 154 -11.78 1.87 -11.91
N PHE A 155 -12.10 2.74 -10.94
CA PHE A 155 -12.05 4.19 -11.12
C PHE A 155 -10.65 4.69 -11.49
N GLN A 156 -9.62 4.18 -10.82
CA GLN A 156 -8.23 4.49 -11.14
C GLN A 156 -7.87 4.05 -12.57
N ALA A 157 -8.26 2.83 -12.98
CA ALA A 157 -7.98 2.28 -14.30
C ALA A 157 -8.48 3.15 -15.45
N VAL A 158 -9.60 3.82 -15.23
CA VAL A 158 -10.20 4.74 -16.21
C VAL A 158 -9.76 6.21 -16.00
N GLY A 159 -8.80 6.46 -15.10
CA GLY A 159 -8.21 7.77 -14.86
C GLY A 159 -9.07 8.74 -14.03
N ARG A 160 -10.07 8.23 -13.31
CA ARG A 160 -10.94 9.05 -12.44
C ARG A 160 -10.31 9.28 -11.05
N MET A 161 -9.05 9.75 -11.01
CA MET A 161 -8.31 9.93 -9.76
C MET A 161 -8.93 10.95 -8.80
N ARG A 162 -9.61 11.99 -9.31
CA ARG A 162 -10.33 12.96 -8.46
C ARG A 162 -11.49 12.31 -7.73
N ALA A 163 -12.27 11.48 -8.42
CA ALA A 163 -13.35 10.72 -7.78
C ALA A 163 -12.81 9.77 -6.73
N THR A 164 -11.70 9.08 -7.03
CA THR A 164 -10.99 8.23 -6.07
C THR A 164 -10.58 9.03 -4.82
N MET A 165 -9.94 10.17 -5.00
CA MET A 165 -9.51 11.03 -3.90
C MET A 165 -10.69 11.48 -3.03
N VAL A 166 -11.77 11.98 -3.63
CA VAL A 166 -12.95 12.47 -2.89
C VAL A 166 -13.61 11.32 -2.11
N SER A 167 -13.74 10.14 -2.72
CA SER A 167 -14.35 8.98 -2.07
C SER A 167 -13.52 8.51 -0.86
N MET A 168 -12.20 8.40 -1.03
CA MET A 168 -11.30 7.99 0.06
C MET A 168 -11.29 9.02 1.19
N ILE A 169 -11.15 10.31 0.87
CA ILE A 169 -11.13 11.38 1.89
C ILE A 169 -12.47 11.44 2.64
N ALA A 170 -13.59 11.27 1.96
CA ALA A 170 -14.90 11.23 2.63
C ALA A 170 -14.97 10.11 3.69
N GLY A 171 -14.46 8.91 3.36
CA GLY A 171 -14.39 7.80 4.31
C GLY A 171 -13.44 8.07 5.48
N PHE A 172 -12.25 8.58 5.21
CA PHE A 172 -11.25 8.89 6.25
C PHE A 172 -11.73 9.99 7.19
N VAL A 173 -12.32 11.07 6.68
CA VAL A 173 -12.91 12.13 7.48
C VAL A 173 -14.07 11.60 8.34
N THR A 174 -14.92 10.75 7.75
CA THR A 174 -16.01 10.11 8.50
C THR A 174 -15.48 9.29 9.67
N ASN A 175 -14.44 8.48 9.45
CA ASN A 175 -13.81 7.71 10.52
C ASN A 175 -13.24 8.62 11.61
N ILE A 176 -12.41 9.62 11.26
CA ILE A 176 -11.81 10.58 12.20
C ILE A 176 -12.86 11.26 13.08
N VAL A 177 -14.03 11.59 12.51
CA VAL A 177 -15.13 12.22 13.25
C VAL A 177 -15.84 11.21 14.14
N LEU A 178 -16.09 10.00 13.65
CA LEU A 178 -16.83 8.97 14.36
C LEU A 178 -16.02 8.30 15.49
N ASP A 179 -14.69 8.21 15.35
CA ASP A 179 -13.83 7.61 16.37
C ASP A 179 -14.11 8.16 17.78
N PRO A 180 -13.94 9.47 18.08
CA PRO A 180 -14.19 9.97 19.42
C PRO A 180 -15.67 9.86 19.83
N LEU A 181 -16.61 9.96 18.88
CA LEU A 181 -18.03 9.89 19.17
C LEU A 181 -18.44 8.48 19.64
N LEU A 182 -17.96 7.43 18.96
CA LEU A 182 -18.32 6.05 19.26
C LEU A 182 -17.44 5.44 20.34
N ILE A 183 -16.15 5.78 20.38
CA ILE A 183 -15.22 5.27 21.39
C ILE A 183 -15.61 5.77 22.78
N PHE A 184 -15.83 7.08 22.94
CA PHE A 184 -16.08 7.70 24.24
C PHE A 184 -17.55 7.95 24.55
N GLY A 185 -18.45 7.76 23.57
CA GLY A 185 -19.90 7.99 23.77
C GLY A 185 -20.23 9.47 23.89
N ILE A 186 -19.78 10.30 22.95
CA ILE A 186 -20.02 11.74 22.98
C ILE A 186 -21.39 12.07 22.34
N GLY A 187 -22.18 12.87 23.01
CA GLY A 187 -23.51 13.31 22.54
C GLY A 187 -24.54 12.18 22.60
N PRO A 188 -25.29 11.89 21.51
CA PRO A 188 -26.31 10.86 21.48
C PRO A 188 -25.79 9.44 21.29
N PHE A 189 -24.46 9.27 21.12
CA PHE A 189 -23.85 7.99 20.81
C PHE A 189 -23.53 7.19 22.10
N PRO A 190 -23.77 5.86 22.10
CA PRO A 190 -23.37 5.01 23.22
C PRO A 190 -21.84 4.89 23.26
N ARG A 191 -21.27 4.76 24.44
CA ARG A 191 -19.86 4.46 24.61
C ARG A 191 -19.60 3.01 24.23
N MET A 192 -18.85 2.80 23.14
CA MET A 192 -18.57 1.48 22.57
C MET A 192 -17.11 1.06 22.70
N GLU A 193 -16.26 1.92 23.24
CA GLU A 193 -14.82 1.65 23.44
C GLU A 193 -14.13 1.12 22.19
N ILE A 194 -13.44 -0.03 22.26
CA ILE A 194 -12.68 -0.59 21.12
C ILE A 194 -13.60 -1.05 19.98
N ALA A 195 -14.82 -1.52 20.28
CA ALA A 195 -15.81 -1.84 19.24
C ALA A 195 -16.26 -0.57 18.49
N GLY A 196 -16.28 0.58 19.17
CA GLY A 196 -16.55 1.89 18.55
C GLY A 196 -15.52 2.27 17.49
N ALA A 197 -14.24 2.05 17.76
CA ALA A 197 -13.17 2.25 16.77
C ALA A 197 -13.34 1.33 15.53
N ALA A 198 -13.64 0.05 15.76
CA ALA A 198 -13.92 -0.89 14.68
C ALA A 198 -15.12 -0.49 13.83
N LEU A 199 -16.20 -0.03 14.49
CA LEU A 199 -17.43 0.42 13.82
C LEU A 199 -17.19 1.72 13.04
N ALA A 200 -16.46 2.69 13.58
CA ALA A 200 -16.10 3.94 12.90
C ALA A 200 -15.31 3.66 11.62
N THR A 201 -14.33 2.73 11.71
CA THR A 201 -13.57 2.26 10.55
C THR A 201 -14.50 1.62 9.52
N GLY A 202 -15.40 0.73 9.92
CA GLY A 202 -16.37 0.09 9.03
C GLY A 202 -17.30 1.08 8.36
N ILE A 203 -17.87 2.04 9.09
CA ILE A 203 -18.73 3.09 8.55
C ILE A 203 -17.95 3.97 7.56
N GLY A 204 -16.69 4.32 7.85
CA GLY A 204 -15.82 5.04 6.92
C GLY A 204 -15.68 4.31 5.59
N GLN A 205 -15.52 2.99 5.60
CA GLN A 205 -15.46 2.18 4.37
C GLN A 205 -16.81 2.14 3.63
N VAL A 206 -17.93 2.10 4.37
CA VAL A 206 -19.28 2.20 3.76
C VAL A 206 -19.45 3.54 3.05
N ILE A 207 -19.08 4.65 3.69
CA ILE A 207 -19.15 5.99 3.09
C ILE A 207 -18.26 6.08 1.85
N THR A 208 -17.04 5.57 1.91
CA THR A 208 -16.15 5.49 0.73
C THR A 208 -16.84 4.76 -0.43
N LEU A 209 -17.41 3.59 -0.17
CA LEU A 209 -18.12 2.81 -1.19
C LEU A 209 -19.36 3.56 -1.73
N LEU A 210 -20.14 4.17 -0.85
CA LEU A 210 -21.33 4.94 -1.25
C LEU A 210 -20.97 6.12 -2.17
N VAL A 211 -19.89 6.85 -1.86
CA VAL A 211 -19.44 7.97 -2.71
C VAL A 211 -18.97 7.43 -4.08
N TYR A 212 -18.29 6.29 -4.14
CA TYR A 212 -17.99 5.65 -5.44
C TYR A 212 -19.23 5.26 -6.22
N LEU A 213 -20.24 4.71 -5.56
CA LEU A 213 -21.50 4.34 -6.20
C LEU A 213 -22.26 5.58 -6.73
N ILE A 214 -22.25 6.68 -5.97
CA ILE A 214 -22.80 7.96 -6.42
C ILE A 214 -22.07 8.42 -7.69
N TYR A 215 -20.73 8.44 -7.69
CA TYR A 215 -19.96 8.78 -8.89
C TYR A 215 -20.27 7.86 -10.06
N TYR A 216 -20.41 6.54 -9.81
CA TYR A 216 -20.71 5.56 -10.84
C TYR A 216 -22.06 5.84 -11.55
N VAL A 217 -23.04 6.34 -10.80
CA VAL A 217 -24.37 6.67 -11.32
C VAL A 217 -24.39 8.06 -11.98
N VAL A 218 -23.78 9.06 -11.34
CA VAL A 218 -23.85 10.48 -11.79
C VAL A 218 -22.89 10.75 -12.96
N ASP A 219 -21.71 10.15 -12.96
CA ASP A 219 -20.68 10.31 -14.00
C ASP A 219 -20.24 8.92 -14.50
N PRO A 220 -21.03 8.31 -15.41
CA PRO A 220 -20.82 6.92 -15.84
C PRO A 220 -19.41 6.66 -16.34
N LEU A 221 -18.83 5.56 -15.88
CA LEU A 221 -17.51 5.13 -16.32
C LEU A 221 -17.55 4.63 -17.78
N PRO A 222 -16.42 4.72 -18.50
CA PRO A 222 -16.28 4.13 -19.82
C PRO A 222 -16.36 2.60 -19.80
N VAL A 223 -16.12 1.97 -18.66
CA VAL A 223 -16.32 0.52 -18.44
C VAL A 223 -17.64 0.31 -17.68
N LYS A 224 -18.37 -0.73 -18.08
CA LYS A 224 -19.68 -1.04 -17.52
C LYS A 224 -19.68 -2.44 -16.88
N LEU A 225 -20.36 -2.53 -15.74
CA LEU A 225 -20.64 -3.82 -15.10
C LEU A 225 -21.87 -4.47 -15.76
N HIS A 226 -21.70 -5.62 -16.39
CA HIS A 226 -22.76 -6.31 -17.11
C HIS A 226 -23.10 -7.66 -16.51
N LYS A 227 -24.38 -7.93 -16.25
CA LYS A 227 -24.85 -9.22 -15.74
C LYS A 227 -24.42 -10.42 -16.59
N LYS A 228 -24.27 -10.23 -17.91
CA LYS A 228 -23.83 -11.29 -18.84
C LYS A 228 -22.40 -11.77 -18.61
N TYR A 229 -21.56 -10.97 -17.90
CA TYR A 229 -20.13 -11.27 -17.66
C TYR A 229 -19.83 -11.74 -16.23
N LEU A 230 -20.84 -12.09 -15.44
CA LEU A 230 -20.67 -12.52 -14.05
C LEU A 230 -19.89 -13.85 -13.91
N ARG A 231 -19.92 -14.71 -14.95
CA ARG A 231 -19.16 -15.96 -14.92
C ARG A 231 -17.68 -15.70 -15.18
N PRO A 232 -16.78 -16.12 -14.26
CA PRO A 232 -15.36 -15.99 -14.44
C PRO A 232 -14.84 -16.70 -15.69
N GLU A 233 -14.08 -16.00 -16.52
CA GLU A 233 -13.38 -16.55 -17.68
C GLU A 233 -11.91 -16.80 -17.33
N GLY A 234 -11.39 -18.01 -17.60
CA GLY A 234 -10.05 -18.42 -17.24
C GLY A 234 -8.96 -17.51 -17.80
N GLU A 235 -9.11 -16.96 -19.01
CA GLU A 235 -8.16 -16.03 -19.61
C GLU A 235 -8.06 -14.73 -18.81
N ILE A 236 -9.20 -14.11 -18.46
CA ILE A 236 -9.24 -12.84 -17.74
C ILE A 236 -8.77 -13.03 -16.30
N CYS A 237 -9.28 -14.09 -15.63
CA CYS A 237 -8.84 -14.42 -14.28
C CYS A 237 -7.35 -14.70 -14.22
N GLY A 238 -6.82 -15.53 -15.13
CA GLY A 238 -5.40 -15.88 -15.17
C GLY A 238 -4.49 -14.66 -15.33
N LYS A 239 -4.85 -13.72 -16.21
CA LYS A 239 -4.09 -12.47 -16.38
C LYS A 239 -4.20 -11.56 -15.17
N THR A 240 -5.40 -11.41 -14.59
CA THR A 240 -5.61 -10.57 -13.41
C THR A 240 -4.86 -11.10 -12.20
N TYR A 241 -4.96 -12.41 -11.92
CA TYR A 241 -4.22 -13.04 -10.81
C TYR A 241 -2.72 -13.12 -11.08
N GLY A 242 -2.27 -13.25 -12.34
CA GLY A 242 -0.86 -13.21 -12.72
C GLY A 242 -0.16 -11.89 -12.34
N ILE A 243 -0.94 -10.81 -12.17
CA ILE A 243 -0.45 -9.52 -11.65
C ILE A 243 -0.83 -9.39 -10.17
N GLY A 244 -2.05 -9.75 -9.80
CA GLY A 244 -2.62 -9.52 -8.47
C GLY A 244 -1.92 -10.32 -7.36
N ILE A 245 -1.61 -11.60 -7.57
CA ILE A 245 -0.90 -12.42 -6.58
C ILE A 245 0.50 -11.87 -6.30
N PRO A 246 1.36 -11.60 -7.31
CA PRO A 246 2.62 -10.92 -7.09
C PRO A 246 2.49 -9.59 -6.35
N ALA A 247 1.50 -8.76 -6.70
CA ALA A 247 1.27 -7.48 -6.04
C ALA A 247 0.84 -7.65 -4.55
N THR A 248 0.03 -8.66 -4.24
CA THR A 248 -0.32 -9.02 -2.86
C THR A 248 0.93 -9.42 -2.06
N LEU A 249 1.77 -10.28 -2.63
CA LEU A 249 3.02 -10.70 -2.00
C LEU A 249 3.97 -9.52 -1.79
N ASN A 250 4.08 -8.62 -2.76
CA ASN A 250 4.88 -7.39 -2.63
C ASN A 250 4.49 -6.56 -1.40
N MET A 251 3.21 -6.54 -1.04
CA MET A 251 2.73 -5.82 0.15
C MET A 251 3.00 -6.57 1.47
N ALA A 252 3.16 -7.89 1.44
CA ALA A 252 3.43 -8.70 2.62
C ALA A 252 4.92 -8.79 2.97
N LEU A 253 5.80 -8.74 1.96
CA LEU A 253 7.25 -8.92 2.12
C LEU A 253 7.92 -7.95 3.10
N PRO A 254 7.55 -6.65 3.20
CA PRO A 254 8.14 -5.74 4.18
C PRO A 254 7.96 -6.20 5.62
N SER A 255 6.86 -6.87 5.97
CA SER A 255 6.62 -7.38 7.32
C SER A 255 7.61 -8.49 7.69
N LEU A 256 7.95 -9.37 6.74
CA LEU A 256 8.97 -10.40 6.92
C LEU A 256 10.35 -9.78 7.15
N LEU A 257 10.68 -8.76 6.37
CA LEU A 257 11.94 -8.02 6.53
C LEU A 257 12.05 -7.41 7.92
N ILE A 258 11.03 -6.69 8.38
CA ILE A 258 11.03 -6.05 9.70
C ILE A 258 11.24 -7.08 10.80
N SER A 259 10.54 -8.22 10.74
CA SER A 259 10.68 -9.31 11.71
C SER A 259 12.10 -9.90 11.73
N ALA A 260 12.68 -10.14 10.56
CA ALA A 260 14.03 -10.68 10.45
C ALA A 260 15.09 -9.69 10.97
N LEU A 261 15.01 -8.42 10.60
CA LEU A 261 15.94 -7.39 11.06
C LEU A 261 15.80 -7.12 12.55
N ASN A 262 14.57 -7.11 13.11
CA ASN A 262 14.35 -7.01 14.54
C ASN A 262 15.05 -8.17 15.29
N SER A 263 14.96 -9.39 14.78
CA SER A 263 15.63 -10.56 15.38
C SER A 263 17.16 -10.42 15.38
N ILE A 264 17.74 -9.87 14.30
CA ILE A 264 19.18 -9.62 14.22
C ILE A 264 19.58 -8.51 15.20
N LEU A 265 18.84 -7.39 15.24
CA LEU A 265 19.16 -6.22 16.05
C LEU A 265 18.93 -6.44 17.54
N ALA A 266 17.93 -7.25 17.93
CA ALA A 266 17.65 -7.60 19.31
C ALA A 266 18.82 -8.33 19.99
N ALA A 267 19.67 -9.03 19.21
CA ALA A 267 20.88 -9.66 19.71
C ALA A 267 21.96 -8.63 20.15
N TYR A 268 21.85 -7.38 19.73
CA TYR A 268 22.77 -6.31 20.13
C TYR A 268 22.20 -5.47 21.28
N SER A 269 21.07 -4.77 21.07
CA SER A 269 20.33 -4.08 22.14
C SER A 269 18.93 -3.66 21.67
N GLN A 270 18.05 -3.36 22.64
CA GLN A 270 16.69 -2.84 22.36
C GLN A 270 16.73 -1.45 21.69
N GLY A 271 17.78 -0.66 21.90
CA GLY A 271 17.94 0.65 21.26
C GLY A 271 18.02 0.54 19.73
N TYR A 272 18.68 -0.48 19.20
CA TYR A 272 18.74 -0.72 17.75
C TYR A 272 17.40 -1.15 17.16
N VAL A 273 16.61 -1.95 17.88
CA VAL A 273 15.25 -2.34 17.49
C VAL A 273 14.35 -1.12 17.46
N LEU A 274 14.43 -0.24 18.47
CA LEU A 274 13.69 1.02 18.51
C LEU A 274 14.04 1.91 17.30
N VAL A 275 15.35 2.07 17.01
CA VAL A 275 15.82 2.88 15.88
C VAL A 275 15.31 2.33 14.54
N LEU A 276 15.28 1.02 14.34
CA LEU A 276 14.69 0.42 13.14
C LEU A 276 13.19 0.76 13.03
N GLY A 277 12.45 0.65 14.13
CA GLY A 277 11.03 1.02 14.18
C GLY A 277 10.79 2.47 13.83
N VAL A 278 11.60 3.39 14.37
CA VAL A 278 11.55 4.84 14.05
C VAL A 278 11.87 5.06 12.57
N TYR A 279 12.91 4.41 12.07
CA TYR A 279 13.28 4.49 10.64
C TYR A 279 12.10 4.11 9.74
N TYR A 280 11.41 2.99 9.99
CA TYR A 280 10.27 2.60 9.16
C TYR A 280 9.10 3.58 9.22
N LYS A 281 8.86 4.21 10.36
CA LYS A 281 7.86 5.29 10.47
C LYS A 281 8.25 6.49 9.61
N LEU A 282 9.50 6.94 9.69
CA LEU A 282 10.03 8.05 8.86
C LEU A 282 10.00 7.68 7.37
N GLN A 283 10.41 6.47 7.02
CA GLN A 283 10.39 5.95 5.66
C GLN A 283 8.97 6.02 5.07
N THR A 284 7.95 5.65 5.84
CA THR A 284 6.55 5.70 5.38
C THR A 284 6.20 7.11 4.88
N PHE A 285 6.57 8.16 5.63
CA PHE A 285 6.30 9.56 5.23
C PHE A 285 7.12 9.98 3.99
N ILE A 286 8.40 9.60 3.93
CA ILE A 286 9.27 9.94 2.80
C ILE A 286 8.81 9.27 1.51
N TYR A 287 8.37 8.00 1.60
CA TYR A 287 7.94 7.22 0.43
C TYR A 287 6.48 7.48 0.02
N LEU A 288 5.67 8.10 0.87
CA LEU A 288 4.26 8.37 0.61
C LEU A 288 4.01 9.13 -0.71
N PRO A 289 4.72 10.25 -1.01
CA PRO A 289 4.52 10.94 -2.28
C PRO A 289 4.91 10.08 -3.49
N SER A 290 6.01 9.34 -3.39
CA SER A 290 6.47 8.44 -4.46
C SER A 290 5.46 7.34 -4.75
N ASN A 291 4.89 6.72 -3.71
CA ASN A 291 3.85 5.72 -3.85
C ASN A 291 2.57 6.30 -4.48
N GLY A 292 2.21 7.54 -4.14
CA GLY A 292 1.10 8.25 -4.76
C GLY A 292 1.31 8.48 -6.25
N ILE A 293 2.52 8.88 -6.67
CA ILE A 293 2.87 9.03 -8.08
C ILE A 293 2.75 7.69 -8.80
N ILE A 294 3.30 6.62 -8.24
CA ILE A 294 3.27 5.28 -8.84
C ILE A 294 1.84 4.77 -9.01
N GLN A 295 0.96 4.97 -8.03
CA GLN A 295 -0.45 4.63 -8.19
C GLN A 295 -1.11 5.44 -9.32
N GLY A 296 -0.78 6.73 -9.42
CA GLY A 296 -1.30 7.61 -10.46
C GLY A 296 -0.88 7.22 -11.89
N ILE A 297 0.35 6.74 -12.07
CA ILE A 297 0.87 6.41 -13.40
C ILE A 297 0.48 5.01 -13.90
N ARG A 298 0.10 4.08 -13.02
CA ARG A 298 -0.26 2.71 -13.44
C ARG A 298 -1.26 2.68 -14.59
N PRO A 299 -2.43 3.34 -14.51
CA PRO A 299 -3.38 3.36 -15.62
C PRO A 299 -2.84 4.07 -16.86
N LEU A 300 -1.98 5.08 -16.71
CA LEU A 300 -1.37 5.77 -17.85
C LEU A 300 -0.44 4.84 -18.62
N ILE A 301 0.41 4.09 -17.91
CA ILE A 301 1.31 3.11 -18.51
C ILE A 301 0.50 2.00 -19.19
N GLY A 302 -0.45 1.38 -18.48
CA GLY A 302 -1.30 0.31 -19.00
C GLY A 302 -2.07 0.72 -20.25
N TYR A 303 -2.70 1.91 -20.21
CA TYR A 303 -3.46 2.44 -21.34
C TYR A 303 -2.58 2.72 -22.57
N ASN A 304 -1.46 3.45 -22.40
CA ASN A 304 -0.58 3.79 -23.52
C ASN A 304 0.11 2.54 -24.07
N TYR A 305 0.42 1.56 -23.23
CA TYR A 305 0.95 0.26 -23.67
C TYR A 305 -0.08 -0.50 -24.51
N GLY A 306 -1.33 -0.60 -24.06
CA GLY A 306 -2.42 -1.20 -24.82
C GLY A 306 -2.71 -0.49 -26.15
N ALA A 307 -2.51 0.82 -26.19
CA ALA A 307 -2.67 1.65 -27.40
C ALA A 307 -1.47 1.57 -28.36
N GLY A 308 -0.39 0.85 -28.01
CA GLY A 308 0.82 0.78 -28.82
C GLY A 308 1.72 2.03 -28.77
N GLU A 309 1.41 2.98 -27.87
CA GLU A 309 2.11 4.27 -27.74
C GLU A 309 3.40 4.13 -26.92
N ARG A 310 4.33 3.31 -27.39
CA ARG A 310 5.58 2.95 -26.68
C ARG A 310 6.38 4.17 -26.23
N LYS A 311 6.58 5.16 -27.10
CA LYS A 311 7.34 6.36 -26.76
C LYS A 311 6.74 7.10 -25.56
N ARG A 312 5.40 7.12 -25.46
CA ARG A 312 4.73 7.77 -24.34
C ARG A 312 4.90 6.99 -23.02
N VAL A 313 4.84 5.66 -23.08
CA VAL A 313 5.13 4.82 -21.90
C VAL A 313 6.53 5.11 -21.36
N GLU A 314 7.54 5.16 -22.25
CA GLU A 314 8.92 5.47 -21.87
C GLU A 314 9.05 6.88 -21.25
N GLN A 315 8.39 7.87 -21.84
CA GLN A 315 8.40 9.25 -21.32
C GLN A 315 7.69 9.35 -19.97
N ILE A 316 6.56 8.64 -19.76
CA ILE A 316 5.86 8.58 -18.47
C ILE A 316 6.76 7.92 -17.43
N TYR A 317 7.38 6.79 -17.75
CA TYR A 317 8.32 6.10 -16.87
C TYR A 317 9.49 6.99 -16.47
N ARG A 318 10.15 7.64 -17.45
CA ARG A 318 11.29 8.52 -17.23
C ARG A 318 10.91 9.71 -16.32
N LEU A 319 9.81 10.40 -16.63
CA LEU A 319 9.34 11.51 -15.81
C LEU A 319 9.03 11.04 -14.38
N THR A 320 8.40 9.88 -14.23
CA THR A 320 8.10 9.30 -12.92
C THR A 320 9.37 9.02 -12.14
N LEU A 321 10.37 8.45 -12.80
CA LEU A 321 11.67 8.18 -12.19
C LEU A 321 12.35 9.49 -11.74
N GLU A 322 12.35 10.52 -12.58
CA GLU A 322 12.93 11.85 -12.25
C GLU A 322 12.22 12.47 -11.02
N LEU A 323 10.88 12.42 -10.97
CA LEU A 323 10.10 12.91 -9.84
C LEU A 323 10.38 12.10 -8.55
N THR A 324 10.41 10.77 -8.67
CA THR A 324 10.68 9.89 -7.53
C THR A 324 12.10 10.07 -7.00
N VAL A 325 13.10 10.19 -7.89
CA VAL A 325 14.49 10.52 -7.51
C VAL A 325 14.54 11.86 -6.76
N GLY A 326 13.85 12.90 -7.25
CA GLY A 326 13.79 14.20 -6.58
C GLY A 326 13.20 14.11 -5.16
N ILE A 327 12.12 13.34 -4.98
CA ILE A 327 11.50 13.10 -3.66
C ILE A 327 12.46 12.35 -2.74
N MET A 328 13.11 11.30 -3.24
CA MET A 328 14.06 10.49 -2.46
C MET A 328 15.32 11.29 -2.11
N ALA A 329 15.80 12.15 -3.01
CA ALA A 329 16.90 13.07 -2.72
C ALA A 329 16.53 14.08 -1.64
N ALA A 330 15.30 14.63 -1.66
CA ALA A 330 14.81 15.49 -0.59
C ALA A 330 14.71 14.73 0.75
N GLY A 331 14.22 13.51 0.75
CA GLY A 331 14.18 12.63 1.92
C GLY A 331 15.57 12.34 2.48
N MET A 332 16.54 12.05 1.61
CA MET A 332 17.95 11.88 1.98
C MET A 332 18.52 13.16 2.61
N ALA A 333 18.27 14.33 1.99
CA ALA A 333 18.72 15.62 2.51
C ALA A 333 18.16 15.90 3.91
N LEU A 334 16.87 15.60 4.16
CA LEU A 334 16.28 15.73 5.50
C LEU A 334 16.98 14.82 6.53
N CYS A 335 17.28 13.57 6.16
CA CYS A 335 18.01 12.64 7.04
C CYS A 335 19.45 13.08 7.33
N TRP A 336 20.03 13.91 6.48
CA TRP A 336 21.40 14.43 6.68
C TRP A 336 21.43 15.78 7.41
N LEU A 337 20.44 16.65 7.17
CA LEU A 337 20.40 18.00 7.74
C LEU A 337 19.89 18.01 9.19
N ILE A 338 18.88 17.21 9.51
CA ILE A 338 18.21 17.22 10.81
C ILE A 338 18.01 15.82 11.40
N PRO A 339 18.99 14.88 11.32
CA PRO A 339 18.77 13.48 11.75
C PRO A 339 18.41 13.39 13.24
N GLY A 340 19.08 14.16 14.09
CA GLY A 340 18.82 14.19 15.54
C GLY A 340 17.42 14.69 15.88
N GLY A 341 16.91 15.69 15.14
CA GLY A 341 15.53 16.18 15.29
C GLY A 341 14.52 15.13 14.87
N LEU A 342 14.76 14.40 13.76
CA LEU A 342 13.86 13.34 13.28
C LEU A 342 13.76 12.18 14.28
N ILE A 343 14.87 11.74 14.84
CA ILE A 343 14.88 10.66 15.85
C ILE A 343 14.32 11.18 17.17
N GLY A 344 14.65 12.42 17.55
CA GLY A 344 14.19 13.07 18.78
C GLY A 344 12.66 13.23 18.90
N LEU A 345 11.93 13.17 17.77
CA LEU A 345 10.45 13.08 17.79
C LEU A 345 9.92 11.81 18.48
N PHE A 346 10.75 10.78 18.59
CA PHE A 346 10.32 9.44 19.07
C PHE A 346 11.01 9.00 20.35
N THR A 347 12.13 9.60 20.73
CA THR A 347 12.90 9.24 21.93
C THR A 347 13.71 10.44 22.47
N GLU A 348 13.84 10.51 23.77
CA GLU A 348 14.71 11.49 24.45
C GLU A 348 16.05 10.88 24.89
N ASN A 349 16.24 9.56 24.70
CA ASN A 349 17.48 8.87 25.10
C ASN A 349 18.63 9.28 24.18
N PRO A 350 19.71 9.92 24.70
CA PRO A 350 20.82 10.42 23.90
C PRO A 350 21.59 9.29 23.15
N GLU A 351 21.71 8.12 23.76
CA GLU A 351 22.36 6.96 23.13
C GLU A 351 21.57 6.49 21.92
N THR A 352 20.24 6.35 22.08
CA THR A 352 19.34 5.94 20.98
C THR A 352 19.32 6.97 19.87
N ILE A 353 19.38 8.28 20.20
CA ILE A 353 19.48 9.35 19.20
C ILE A 353 20.77 9.20 18.39
N THR A 354 21.92 8.94 19.06
CA THR A 354 23.22 8.77 18.38
C THR A 354 23.20 7.57 17.43
N ILE A 355 22.65 6.44 17.86
CA ILE A 355 22.43 5.26 17.02
C ILE A 355 21.56 5.60 15.82
N GLY A 356 20.47 6.32 16.05
CA GLY A 356 19.51 6.74 15.02
C GLY A 356 20.11 7.68 13.97
N ILE A 357 20.93 8.64 14.39
CA ILE A 357 21.66 9.54 13.48
C ILE A 357 22.56 8.71 12.53
N THR A 358 23.33 7.78 13.08
CA THR A 358 24.20 6.89 12.29
C THR A 358 23.39 6.05 11.31
N ALA A 359 22.29 5.46 11.79
CA ALA A 359 21.39 4.66 10.96
C ALA A 359 20.79 5.48 9.80
N LEU A 360 20.26 6.69 10.08
CA LEU A 360 19.66 7.54 9.06
C LEU A 360 20.68 7.99 8.00
N HIS A 361 21.89 8.38 8.43
CA HIS A 361 22.95 8.77 7.49
C HIS A 361 23.30 7.63 6.53
N ILE A 362 23.45 6.41 7.02
CA ILE A 362 23.82 5.25 6.18
C ILE A 362 22.64 4.84 5.30
N ILE A 363 21.49 4.55 5.88
CA ILE A 363 20.35 3.97 5.14
C ILE A 363 19.86 4.92 4.06
N SER A 364 19.83 6.24 4.33
CA SER A 364 19.33 7.23 3.38
C SER A 364 20.15 7.32 2.09
N LEU A 365 21.41 6.89 2.08
CA LEU A 365 22.19 6.76 0.84
C LEU A 365 21.52 5.84 -0.18
N GLY A 366 20.77 4.85 0.29
CA GLY A 366 19.99 3.95 -0.56
C GLY A 366 18.71 4.57 -1.15
N PHE A 367 18.23 5.69 -0.65
CA PHE A 367 16.93 6.25 -1.06
C PHE A 367 16.88 6.59 -2.55
N ILE A 368 17.88 7.26 -3.09
CA ILE A 368 17.92 7.61 -4.52
C ILE A 368 17.92 6.36 -5.39
N LEU A 369 18.66 5.32 -4.98
CA LEU A 369 18.69 4.03 -5.69
C LEU A 369 17.35 3.31 -5.62
N SER A 370 16.66 3.40 -4.47
CA SER A 370 15.34 2.81 -4.29
C SER A 370 14.28 3.39 -5.23
N ALA A 371 14.45 4.65 -5.68
CA ALA A 371 13.56 5.25 -6.67
C ALA A 371 13.49 4.42 -7.95
N VAL A 372 14.61 3.84 -8.39
CA VAL A 372 14.66 2.98 -9.59
C VAL A 372 13.86 1.70 -9.35
N SER A 373 14.08 1.03 -8.22
CA SER A 373 13.41 -0.23 -7.88
C SER A 373 11.89 -0.05 -7.76
N VAL A 374 11.45 0.98 -7.04
CA VAL A 374 10.03 1.25 -6.76
C VAL A 374 9.30 1.68 -8.02
N THR A 375 9.89 2.58 -8.83
CA THR A 375 9.29 3.03 -10.10
C THR A 375 9.21 1.88 -11.12
N SER A 376 10.28 1.08 -11.26
CA SER A 376 10.29 -0.05 -12.20
C SER A 376 9.31 -1.13 -11.78
N SER A 377 9.19 -1.43 -10.49
CA SER A 377 8.22 -2.40 -9.95
C SER A 377 6.78 -1.98 -10.30
N GLY A 378 6.41 -0.72 -10.04
CA GLY A 378 5.10 -0.19 -10.37
C GLY A 378 4.80 -0.15 -11.87
N ALA A 379 5.80 0.19 -12.70
CA ALA A 379 5.69 0.16 -14.15
C ALA A 379 5.52 -1.27 -14.70
N LEU A 380 6.27 -2.24 -14.17
CA LEU A 380 6.13 -3.65 -14.54
C LEU A 380 4.75 -4.22 -14.21
N GLU A 381 4.19 -3.87 -13.06
CA GLU A 381 2.81 -4.23 -12.69
C GLU A 381 1.80 -3.66 -13.71
N ALA A 382 1.97 -2.39 -14.09
CA ALA A 382 1.12 -1.74 -15.10
C ALA A 382 1.26 -2.34 -16.51
N LEU A 383 2.44 -2.87 -16.85
CA LEU A 383 2.71 -3.60 -18.09
C LEU A 383 2.23 -5.06 -18.06
N GLY A 384 1.58 -5.50 -16.98
CA GLY A 384 1.12 -6.88 -16.83
C GLY A 384 2.21 -7.88 -16.41
N GLN A 385 3.38 -7.40 -16.01
CA GLN A 385 4.56 -8.21 -15.66
C GLN A 385 4.71 -8.35 -14.14
N GLY A 386 3.66 -8.85 -13.47
CA GLY A 386 3.63 -8.97 -12.02
C GLY A 386 4.78 -9.81 -11.44
N MET A 387 5.14 -10.92 -12.11
CA MET A 387 6.26 -11.77 -11.66
C MET A 387 7.61 -11.04 -11.69
N ALA A 388 7.86 -10.19 -12.67
CA ALA A 388 9.09 -9.39 -12.71
C ALA A 388 9.12 -8.36 -11.56
N SER A 389 7.98 -7.75 -11.22
CA SER A 389 7.83 -6.91 -10.04
C SER A 389 8.09 -7.67 -8.75
N LEU A 390 7.56 -8.89 -8.62
CA LEU A 390 7.77 -9.75 -7.45
C LEU A 390 9.26 -10.11 -7.26
N VAL A 391 9.99 -10.42 -8.35
CA VAL A 391 11.44 -10.69 -8.26
C VAL A 391 12.18 -9.50 -7.65
N ILE A 392 11.87 -8.28 -8.09
CA ILE A 392 12.48 -7.05 -7.52
C ILE A 392 12.16 -6.96 -6.02
N SER A 393 10.92 -7.20 -5.63
CA SER A 393 10.49 -7.10 -4.23
C SER A 393 11.10 -8.22 -3.35
N VAL A 394 11.16 -9.45 -3.85
CA VAL A 394 11.82 -10.56 -3.12
C VAL A 394 13.29 -10.27 -2.90
N MET A 395 13.99 -9.75 -3.90
CA MET A 395 15.39 -9.33 -3.73
C MET A 395 15.51 -8.22 -2.69
N ARG A 396 14.66 -7.22 -2.76
CA ARG A 396 14.68 -6.04 -1.90
C ARG A 396 14.35 -6.35 -0.45
N TYR A 397 13.40 -7.24 -0.20
CA TYR A 397 12.86 -7.47 1.15
C TYR A 397 13.30 -8.79 1.80
N VAL A 398 13.82 -9.75 1.02
CA VAL A 398 14.15 -11.08 1.55
C VAL A 398 15.50 -11.58 1.07
N ALA A 399 15.65 -11.82 -0.24
CA ALA A 399 16.74 -12.61 -0.78
C ALA A 399 18.12 -11.93 -0.70
N VAL A 400 18.19 -10.61 -0.68
CA VAL A 400 19.46 -9.86 -0.59
C VAL A 400 19.63 -9.24 0.78
N ILE A 401 18.62 -8.50 1.28
CA ILE A 401 18.79 -7.70 2.48
C ILE A 401 18.98 -8.55 3.75
N ILE A 402 18.23 -9.65 3.91
CA ILE A 402 18.32 -10.48 5.12
C ILE A 402 19.70 -11.17 5.22
N PRO A 403 20.18 -11.87 4.17
CA PRO A 403 21.54 -12.41 4.19
C PRO A 403 22.62 -11.33 4.32
N ALA A 404 22.48 -10.20 3.62
CA ALA A 404 23.43 -9.08 3.72
C ALA A 404 23.49 -8.52 5.14
N ALA A 405 22.33 -8.27 5.77
CA ALA A 405 22.29 -7.80 7.16
C ALA A 405 22.92 -8.80 8.12
N PHE A 406 22.63 -10.09 7.96
CA PHE A 406 23.21 -11.13 8.79
C PHE A 406 24.75 -11.21 8.63
N ILE A 407 25.25 -11.23 7.39
CA ILE A 407 26.70 -11.35 7.10
C ILE A 407 27.42 -10.08 7.54
N LEU A 408 26.96 -8.90 7.11
CA LEU A 408 27.61 -7.63 7.43
C LEU A 408 27.59 -7.34 8.93
N SER A 409 26.54 -7.73 9.65
CA SER A 409 26.49 -7.57 11.11
C SER A 409 27.57 -8.39 11.81
N ARG A 410 28.02 -9.51 11.22
CA ARG A 410 29.13 -10.33 11.76
C ARG A 410 30.52 -9.78 11.43
N ILE A 411 30.65 -9.04 10.32
CA ILE A 411 31.94 -8.51 9.85
C ILE A 411 32.26 -7.15 10.47
N ILE A 412 31.27 -6.22 10.43
CA ILE A 412 31.46 -4.81 10.85
C ILE A 412 30.54 -4.40 12.01
N GLY A 413 29.97 -5.41 12.72
CA GLY A 413 29.06 -5.17 13.83
C GLY A 413 27.70 -4.65 13.39
N VAL A 414 26.95 -4.09 14.33
CA VAL A 414 25.55 -3.69 14.12
C VAL A 414 25.36 -2.68 12.97
N THR A 415 26.34 -1.83 12.67
CA THR A 415 26.31 -0.89 11.55
C THR A 415 26.23 -1.60 10.20
N GLY A 416 26.65 -2.87 10.15
CA GLY A 416 26.49 -3.73 8.97
C GLY A 416 25.02 -3.94 8.58
N VAL A 417 24.11 -3.92 9.54
CA VAL A 417 22.66 -4.00 9.24
C VAL A 417 22.20 -2.77 8.46
N TRP A 418 22.71 -1.57 8.79
CA TRP A 418 22.39 -0.34 8.07
C TRP A 418 22.99 -0.32 6.66
N TRP A 419 24.23 -0.80 6.50
CA TRP A 419 24.86 -0.93 5.19
C TRP A 419 24.18 -1.97 4.29
N ALA A 420 23.53 -2.99 4.87
CA ALA A 420 22.76 -3.95 4.09
C ALA A 420 21.63 -3.29 3.27
N PHE A 421 21.02 -2.21 3.76
CA PHE A 421 20.04 -1.44 2.99
C PHE A 421 20.68 -0.85 1.72
N VAL A 422 21.83 -0.21 1.85
CA VAL A 422 22.53 0.42 0.72
C VAL A 422 22.96 -0.60 -0.32
N CYS A 423 23.58 -1.72 0.12
CA CYS A 423 23.99 -2.80 -0.76
C CYS A 423 22.79 -3.40 -1.51
N THR A 424 21.69 -3.63 -0.78
CA THR A 424 20.46 -4.18 -1.35
C THR A 424 19.83 -3.24 -2.38
N GLU A 425 19.68 -1.95 -2.05
CA GLU A 425 19.09 -1.00 -2.98
C GLU A 425 19.98 -0.82 -4.23
N SER A 426 21.30 -0.86 -4.07
CA SER A 426 22.23 -0.80 -5.22
C SER A 426 22.04 -1.97 -6.17
N LEU A 427 22.04 -3.20 -5.63
CA LEU A 427 21.87 -4.41 -6.45
C LEU A 427 20.47 -4.48 -7.06
N THR A 428 19.44 -4.17 -6.26
CA THR A 428 18.05 -4.24 -6.68
C THR A 428 17.73 -3.18 -7.75
N ALA A 429 18.32 -1.97 -7.66
CA ALA A 429 18.18 -0.93 -8.68
C ALA A 429 18.73 -1.39 -10.03
N VAL A 430 19.89 -2.04 -10.06
CA VAL A 430 20.47 -2.59 -11.29
C VAL A 430 19.55 -3.68 -11.88
N VAL A 431 19.10 -4.61 -11.04
CA VAL A 431 18.20 -5.70 -11.49
C VAL A 431 16.86 -5.13 -11.99
N ALA A 432 16.29 -4.17 -11.27
CA ALA A 432 15.04 -3.52 -11.65
C ALA A 432 15.14 -2.80 -12.99
N TYR A 433 16.23 -2.06 -13.19
CA TYR A 433 16.52 -1.39 -14.45
C TYR A 433 16.66 -2.39 -15.61
N VAL A 434 17.43 -3.47 -15.41
CA VAL A 434 17.63 -4.51 -16.42
C VAL A 434 16.33 -5.24 -16.75
N LEU A 435 15.53 -5.61 -15.74
CA LEU A 435 14.24 -6.29 -15.95
C LEU A 435 13.26 -5.40 -16.71
N TYR A 436 13.13 -4.13 -16.31
CA TYR A 436 12.27 -3.19 -17.00
C TYR A 436 12.66 -3.06 -18.49
N HIS A 437 13.94 -2.85 -18.79
CA HIS A 437 14.40 -2.70 -20.15
C HIS A 437 14.33 -3.99 -20.97
N ARG A 438 14.50 -5.16 -20.35
CA ARG A 438 14.30 -6.45 -21.06
C ARG A 438 12.83 -6.67 -21.43
N VAL A 439 11.92 -6.39 -20.51
CA VAL A 439 10.48 -6.45 -20.78
C VAL A 439 10.12 -5.44 -21.87
N TRP A 440 10.61 -4.23 -21.75
CA TRP A 440 10.39 -3.16 -22.71
C TRP A 440 10.83 -3.49 -24.14
N LYS A 441 11.98 -4.14 -24.30
CA LYS A 441 12.48 -4.56 -25.61
C LYS A 441 11.70 -5.73 -26.23
N ARG A 442 11.04 -6.55 -25.40
CA ARG A 442 10.26 -7.71 -25.86
C ARG A 442 8.78 -7.37 -26.12
N ALA A 443 8.31 -6.32 -25.51
CA ALA A 443 6.95 -5.81 -25.63
C ALA A 443 6.76 -4.92 -26.85
#